data_ce8b1271252cc3e9cf74a1c26849b1c6
#
_entry.id   ce8b1271252cc3e9cf74a1c26849b1c6
#
_cell.length_a   1.000
_cell.length_b   1.000
_cell.length_c   1.000
_cell.angle_alpha   90.00
_cell.angle_beta   90.00
_cell.angle_gamma   90.00
#
_symmetry.space_group_name_H-M   'P 1'
#
loop_
_entity.id
_entity.type
_entity.pdbx_description
1 polymer ?
#
loop_
_entity_poly.entity_id
_entity_poly.type
_entity_poly.pdbx_seq_one_letter_code
_entity_poly.pdbx_strand_id
1 'polypeptide(L)'
;MDKLKNKARIAKLKMTGLPGWLRRHLVLSIILSIILIFCLGSVVFALTFYRDKAAPGVTIANVKVGGRTKKQIAAIIHNLTKNIRLSLKYDGKSATASAKDLGVDIKTEQLAERAAQTGRNNPLGILFNNQHFDLADSYDKTKVKHFVDANFPELTTDPKDAQLVYNRDQNRYQVQPGTVGKSVRLLDLYRQVEKLLKAPQITSYQITTINDHPTISDKSAEATANKINQSLSQSIQIFNGDRTLWTIDPWTIADWTSFQPNHTTSSYDIAFDKDKITKFITETVAGELSDKPVNQLAITDGNKQVLQVIRPGRNGQTASNVDNITDQIITSLKDGSGKRIEMTTKDSPFQTDAYIAADGHWIEYNRSTYEVRLWAGNGIVWSTNQTSQGKPSTPTITGLFRVWYKVYQQCMPNPPAKEPLCNIHYITFWQSSGYAFHEAWWMNYANGNVRQGISHGCVNMFIGDAKRVYDWASIGTPVWVHN
;
A
#
# COMPACT_ATOMS: atom_id res chain seq x y z
N MET A 1 -63.23 -42.43 -83.34
CA MET A 1 -64.15 -41.88 -82.33
C MET A 1 -65.35 -42.84 -81.99
N ASP A 2 -65.72 -43.73 -82.87
CA ASP A 2 -66.89 -44.64 -82.63
C ASP A 2 -66.60 -45.81 -81.67
N LYS A 3 -65.34 -46.34 -81.53
CA LYS A 3 -65.01 -47.44 -80.59
C LYS A 3 -65.10 -47.01 -79.12
N LEU A 4 -64.85 -45.74 -78.81
CA LEU A 4 -64.99 -45.20 -77.44
C LEU A 4 -66.41 -44.91 -77.02
N LYS A 5 -67.25 -44.45 -77.98
CA LYS A 5 -68.71 -44.26 -77.78
C LYS A 5 -69.48 -45.58 -77.56
N ASN A 6 -69.06 -46.66 -78.25
CA ASN A 6 -69.63 -47.98 -78.09
C ASN A 6 -69.26 -48.63 -76.71
N LYS A 7 -68.06 -48.51 -76.24
CA LYS A 7 -67.61 -48.96 -74.87
C LYS A 7 -68.37 -48.22 -73.75
N ALA A 8 -68.62 -46.94 -73.92
CA ALA A 8 -69.38 -46.15 -72.96
C ALA A 8 -70.86 -46.49 -72.92
N ARG A 9 -71.47 -46.87 -74.14
CA ARG A 9 -72.82 -47.30 -74.26
C ARG A 9 -73.09 -48.71 -73.65
N ILE A 10 -72.10 -49.66 -73.82
CA ILE A 10 -72.16 -51.00 -73.22
C ILE A 10 -71.99 -50.93 -71.71
N ALA A 11 -71.12 -50.03 -71.18
CA ALA A 11 -70.94 -49.82 -69.76
C ALA A 11 -72.22 -49.21 -69.12
N LYS A 12 -72.92 -48.31 -69.81
CA LYS A 12 -74.21 -47.73 -69.39
C LYS A 12 -75.37 -48.75 -69.35
N LEU A 13 -75.38 -49.69 -70.30
CA LEU A 13 -76.41 -50.74 -70.34
C LEU A 13 -76.20 -51.83 -69.30
N LYS A 14 -74.97 -52.13 -68.86
CA LYS A 14 -74.71 -53.08 -67.76
C LYS A 14 -74.97 -52.50 -66.37
N MET A 15 -75.12 -51.21 -66.27
CA MET A 15 -75.35 -50.56 -64.97
C MET A 15 -76.83 -50.36 -64.63
N THR A 16 -77.73 -50.51 -65.62
CA THR A 16 -79.19 -50.34 -65.42
C THR A 16 -79.94 -51.53 -64.78
N GLY A 17 -79.22 -52.67 -64.61
CA GLY A 17 -79.80 -53.88 -64.00
C GLY A 17 -79.38 -54.14 -62.56
N LEU A 18 -78.55 -53.28 -61.93
CA LEU A 18 -78.12 -53.46 -60.57
C LEU A 18 -79.04 -52.76 -59.54
N PRO A 19 -79.37 -53.41 -58.39
CA PRO A 19 -80.15 -52.79 -57.31
C PRO A 19 -79.62 -51.43 -56.89
N GLY A 20 -80.51 -50.46 -56.62
CA GLY A 20 -80.13 -49.07 -56.36
C GLY A 20 -79.09 -48.87 -55.25
N TRP A 21 -79.08 -49.78 -54.26
CA TRP A 21 -78.06 -49.74 -53.17
C TRP A 21 -76.64 -50.14 -53.66
N LEU A 22 -76.55 -51.13 -54.62
CA LEU A 22 -75.28 -51.57 -55.22
C LEU A 22 -74.66 -50.49 -56.12
N ARG A 23 -75.51 -49.74 -56.85
CA ARG A 23 -75.04 -48.57 -57.63
C ARG A 23 -74.51 -47.46 -56.80
N ARG A 24 -75.12 -47.17 -55.64
CA ARG A 24 -74.59 -46.15 -54.71
C ARG A 24 -73.26 -46.57 -54.13
N HIS A 25 -73.13 -47.84 -53.78
CA HIS A 25 -71.81 -48.32 -53.24
C HIS A 25 -70.73 -48.38 -54.31
N LEU A 26 -71.08 -48.74 -55.59
CA LEU A 26 -70.15 -48.74 -56.70
C LEU A 26 -69.66 -47.32 -57.04
N VAL A 27 -70.58 -46.35 -57.12
CA VAL A 27 -70.24 -44.92 -57.36
C VAL A 27 -69.43 -44.36 -56.20
N LEU A 28 -69.86 -44.69 -54.98
CA LEU A 28 -69.10 -44.26 -53.78
C LEU A 28 -67.68 -44.87 -53.75
N SER A 29 -67.53 -46.15 -54.09
CA SER A 29 -66.24 -46.84 -54.20
C SER A 29 -65.33 -46.21 -55.26
N ILE A 30 -65.93 -45.88 -56.44
CA ILE A 30 -65.19 -45.21 -57.54
C ILE A 30 -64.71 -43.79 -57.04
N ILE A 31 -65.58 -43.02 -56.41
CA ILE A 31 -65.25 -41.70 -55.87
C ILE A 31 -64.16 -41.83 -54.78
N LEU A 32 -64.33 -42.78 -53.85
CA LEU A 32 -63.30 -43.05 -52.82
C LEU A 32 -61.96 -43.49 -53.42
N SER A 33 -62.01 -44.35 -54.48
CA SER A 33 -60.78 -44.77 -55.18
C SER A 33 -60.09 -43.58 -55.87
N ILE A 34 -60.88 -42.70 -56.51
CA ILE A 34 -60.36 -41.50 -57.17
C ILE A 34 -59.73 -40.55 -56.10
N ILE A 35 -60.44 -40.38 -54.97
CA ILE A 35 -59.93 -39.60 -53.84
C ILE A 35 -58.65 -40.22 -53.30
N LEU A 36 -58.63 -41.56 -53.12
CA LEU A 36 -57.43 -42.26 -52.62
C LEU A 36 -56.24 -42.15 -53.60
N ILE A 37 -56.49 -42.32 -54.90
CA ILE A 37 -55.44 -42.13 -55.93
C ILE A 37 -54.98 -40.72 -55.97
N PHE A 38 -55.88 -39.73 -55.84
CA PHE A 38 -55.48 -38.32 -55.76
C PHE A 38 -54.72 -38.04 -54.48
N CYS A 39 -55.10 -38.57 -53.32
CA CYS A 39 -54.35 -38.46 -52.05
C CYS A 39 -53.00 -39.13 -52.13
N LEU A 40 -52.91 -40.38 -52.65
CA LEU A 40 -51.68 -41.10 -52.86
C LEU A 40 -50.73 -40.35 -53.84
N GLY A 41 -51.31 -39.89 -54.97
CA GLY A 41 -50.61 -39.08 -55.96
C GLY A 41 -50.07 -37.77 -55.38
N SER A 42 -50.87 -37.12 -54.53
CA SER A 42 -50.46 -35.90 -53.80
C SER A 42 -49.33 -36.17 -52.82
N VAL A 43 -49.39 -37.30 -52.09
CA VAL A 43 -48.31 -37.73 -51.17
C VAL A 43 -47.02 -38.04 -51.92
N VAL A 44 -47.15 -38.84 -53.04
CA VAL A 44 -45.96 -39.14 -53.87
C VAL A 44 -45.39 -37.88 -54.49
N PHE A 45 -46.18 -36.95 -54.94
CA PHE A 45 -45.76 -35.66 -55.46
C PHE A 45 -45.09 -34.87 -54.36
N ALA A 46 -45.65 -34.78 -53.16
CA ALA A 46 -45.05 -34.07 -52.03
C ALA A 46 -43.69 -34.66 -51.62
N LEU A 47 -43.62 -36.00 -51.55
CA LEU A 47 -42.39 -36.72 -51.23
C LEU A 47 -41.28 -36.49 -52.28
N THR A 48 -41.57 -36.42 -53.54
CA THR A 48 -40.64 -36.24 -54.64
C THR A 48 -40.22 -34.76 -54.77
N PHE A 49 -41.19 -33.85 -54.72
CA PHE A 49 -40.98 -32.43 -54.96
C PHE A 49 -40.24 -31.75 -53.77
N TYR A 50 -40.57 -32.14 -52.53
CA TYR A 50 -39.97 -31.55 -51.33
C TYR A 50 -38.76 -32.36 -50.79
N ARG A 51 -38.26 -33.37 -51.53
CA ARG A 51 -37.14 -34.22 -51.08
C ARG A 51 -35.87 -33.41 -50.71
N ASP A 52 -35.54 -32.38 -51.51
CA ASP A 52 -34.39 -31.53 -51.37
C ASP A 52 -34.75 -30.04 -51.20
N LYS A 53 -35.96 -29.79 -50.70
CA LYS A 53 -36.54 -28.46 -50.50
C LYS A 53 -37.19 -28.33 -49.11
N ALA A 54 -37.24 -27.11 -48.62
CA ALA A 54 -37.95 -26.83 -47.37
C ALA A 54 -39.46 -27.13 -47.50
N ALA A 55 -40.07 -27.62 -46.44
CA ALA A 55 -41.55 -27.82 -46.37
C ALA A 55 -42.28 -26.48 -46.51
N PRO A 56 -43.57 -26.51 -47.00
CA PRO A 56 -44.28 -25.28 -47.36
C PRO A 56 -44.41 -24.22 -46.26
N GLY A 57 -44.57 -24.62 -45.02
CA GLY A 57 -44.80 -23.73 -43.89
C GLY A 57 -43.49 -23.24 -43.19
N VAL A 58 -42.33 -23.58 -43.74
CA VAL A 58 -41.05 -23.21 -43.10
C VAL A 58 -40.72 -21.76 -43.33
N THR A 59 -40.30 -21.10 -42.24
CA THR A 59 -39.84 -19.70 -42.25
C THR A 59 -38.48 -19.58 -41.58
N ILE A 60 -37.67 -18.63 -42.04
CA ILE A 60 -36.43 -18.17 -41.39
C ILE A 60 -36.59 -16.69 -41.12
N ALA A 61 -36.47 -16.28 -39.85
CA ALA A 61 -36.64 -14.89 -39.42
C ALA A 61 -37.88 -14.24 -40.07
N ASN A 62 -39.00 -14.89 -39.98
CA ASN A 62 -40.32 -14.51 -40.57
C ASN A 62 -40.39 -14.50 -42.11
N VAL A 63 -39.29 -14.84 -42.82
CA VAL A 63 -39.33 -14.98 -44.30
C VAL A 63 -39.64 -16.40 -44.71
N LYS A 64 -40.68 -16.57 -45.56
CA LYS A 64 -41.11 -17.87 -46.09
C LYS A 64 -40.03 -18.46 -46.99
N VAL A 65 -39.53 -19.66 -46.67
CA VAL A 65 -38.56 -20.41 -47.43
C VAL A 65 -39.07 -21.74 -47.97
N GLY A 66 -40.39 -22.04 -47.77
CA GLY A 66 -41.02 -23.25 -48.26
C GLY A 66 -40.83 -23.41 -49.76
N GLY A 67 -40.62 -24.66 -50.23
CA GLY A 67 -40.38 -24.99 -51.63
C GLY A 67 -39.01 -24.57 -52.19
N ARG A 68 -38.14 -23.97 -51.39
CA ARG A 68 -36.79 -23.55 -51.80
C ARG A 68 -35.73 -24.63 -51.53
N THR A 69 -34.77 -24.74 -52.42
CA THR A 69 -33.57 -25.60 -52.23
C THR A 69 -32.59 -24.98 -51.25
N LYS A 70 -31.67 -25.78 -50.68
CA LYS A 70 -30.59 -25.33 -49.80
C LYS A 70 -29.86 -24.09 -50.38
N LYS A 71 -29.46 -24.13 -51.66
CA LYS A 71 -28.76 -23.01 -52.31
C LYS A 71 -29.59 -21.72 -52.35
N GLN A 72 -30.90 -21.84 -52.63
CA GLN A 72 -31.83 -20.69 -52.64
C GLN A 72 -32.04 -20.15 -51.21
N ILE A 73 -32.12 -21.03 -50.22
CA ILE A 73 -32.27 -20.66 -48.82
C ILE A 73 -31.00 -19.96 -48.33
N ALA A 74 -29.79 -20.47 -48.64
CA ALA A 74 -28.54 -19.84 -48.34
C ALA A 74 -28.41 -18.40 -48.90
N ALA A 75 -28.88 -18.20 -50.15
CA ALA A 75 -28.93 -16.87 -50.76
C ALA A 75 -29.92 -15.92 -50.02
N ILE A 76 -31.08 -16.44 -49.57
CA ILE A 76 -32.06 -15.69 -48.76
C ILE A 76 -31.42 -15.31 -47.41
N ILE A 77 -30.76 -16.27 -46.71
CA ILE A 77 -30.07 -16.02 -45.44
C ILE A 77 -28.99 -14.94 -45.61
N HIS A 78 -28.19 -15.02 -46.68
CA HIS A 78 -27.19 -14.02 -46.98
C HIS A 78 -27.78 -12.61 -47.15
N ASN A 79 -28.90 -12.49 -47.86
CA ASN A 79 -29.58 -11.20 -47.99
C ASN A 79 -30.16 -10.71 -46.67
N LEU A 80 -30.75 -11.60 -45.86
CA LEU A 80 -31.26 -11.26 -44.53
C LEU A 80 -30.10 -10.75 -43.62
N THR A 81 -28.95 -11.41 -43.70
CA THR A 81 -27.76 -10.98 -42.94
C THR A 81 -27.29 -9.56 -43.31
N LYS A 82 -27.33 -9.21 -44.60
CA LYS A 82 -27.01 -7.85 -45.06
C LYS A 82 -27.98 -6.80 -44.52
N ASN A 83 -29.21 -7.18 -44.24
CA ASN A 83 -30.26 -6.31 -43.71
C ASN A 83 -30.17 -6.16 -42.15
N ILE A 84 -29.32 -6.94 -41.46
CA ILE A 84 -29.05 -6.70 -40.04
C ILE A 84 -28.20 -5.46 -39.98
N ARG A 85 -28.84 -4.31 -39.79
CA ARG A 85 -28.22 -3.02 -39.61
C ARG A 85 -28.95 -2.24 -38.52
N LEU A 86 -28.21 -1.93 -37.44
CA LEU A 86 -28.72 -1.16 -36.30
C LEU A 86 -28.04 0.20 -36.28
N SER A 87 -28.79 1.24 -36.65
CA SER A 87 -28.31 2.61 -36.55
C SER A 87 -28.52 3.11 -35.11
N LEU A 88 -27.44 3.20 -34.35
CA LEU A 88 -27.43 3.78 -33.02
C LEU A 88 -27.36 5.29 -33.14
N LYS A 89 -28.17 6.01 -32.39
CA LYS A 89 -28.23 7.49 -32.39
C LYS A 89 -28.11 8.03 -30.98
N TYR A 90 -27.34 9.10 -30.84
CA TYR A 90 -27.27 9.87 -29.60
C TYR A 90 -26.83 11.31 -29.93
N ASP A 91 -27.56 12.30 -29.44
CA ASP A 91 -27.26 13.73 -29.52
C ASP A 91 -26.71 14.18 -30.91
N GLY A 92 -27.47 13.84 -31.95
CA GLY A 92 -27.12 14.17 -33.33
C GLY A 92 -26.07 13.28 -33.98
N LYS A 93 -25.33 12.49 -33.22
CA LYS A 93 -24.39 11.48 -33.74
C LYS A 93 -25.14 10.20 -34.11
N SER A 94 -24.61 9.50 -35.11
CA SER A 94 -25.12 8.16 -35.46
C SER A 94 -24.02 7.23 -35.93
N ALA A 95 -24.09 5.97 -35.55
CA ALA A 95 -23.22 4.91 -36.04
C ALA A 95 -24.08 3.68 -36.37
N THR A 96 -23.77 3.00 -37.46
CA THR A 96 -24.56 1.83 -37.90
C THR A 96 -23.75 0.57 -37.75
N ALA A 97 -24.21 -0.30 -36.83
CA ALA A 97 -23.66 -1.62 -36.60
C ALA A 97 -24.18 -2.63 -37.61
N SER A 98 -23.32 -3.41 -38.21
CA SER A 98 -23.58 -4.59 -39.03
C SER A 98 -23.73 -5.86 -38.17
N ALA A 99 -24.15 -6.97 -38.77
CA ALA A 99 -24.18 -8.28 -38.12
C ALA A 99 -22.81 -8.64 -37.47
N LYS A 100 -21.72 -8.33 -38.15
CA LYS A 100 -20.35 -8.56 -37.67
C LYS A 100 -20.01 -7.73 -36.43
N ASP A 101 -20.41 -6.45 -36.45
CA ASP A 101 -20.15 -5.52 -35.33
C ASP A 101 -20.97 -5.89 -34.09
N LEU A 102 -22.17 -6.48 -34.33
CA LEU A 102 -23.02 -7.02 -33.26
C LEU A 102 -22.58 -8.41 -32.78
N GLY A 103 -21.57 -9.02 -33.42
CA GLY A 103 -21.08 -10.35 -33.06
C GLY A 103 -22.09 -11.46 -33.37
N VAL A 104 -22.94 -11.26 -34.38
CA VAL A 104 -23.90 -12.25 -34.83
C VAL A 104 -23.20 -13.30 -35.71
N ASP A 105 -23.15 -14.53 -35.23
CA ASP A 105 -22.61 -15.66 -35.98
C ASP A 105 -23.74 -16.45 -36.66
N ILE A 106 -23.86 -16.26 -37.97
CA ILE A 106 -24.89 -16.92 -38.78
C ILE A 106 -24.26 -18.11 -39.52
N LYS A 107 -24.59 -19.30 -39.05
CA LYS A 107 -24.17 -20.57 -39.69
C LYS A 107 -25.01 -20.86 -40.94
N THR A 108 -24.86 -20.02 -41.97
CA THR A 108 -25.70 -19.99 -43.18
C THR A 108 -25.89 -21.35 -43.80
N GLU A 109 -24.82 -22.13 -44.03
CA GLU A 109 -24.88 -23.43 -44.67
C GLU A 109 -25.61 -24.47 -43.82
N GLN A 110 -25.38 -24.46 -42.50
CA GLN A 110 -26.06 -25.37 -41.57
C GLN A 110 -27.55 -25.04 -41.42
N LEU A 111 -27.87 -23.74 -41.33
CA LEU A 111 -29.26 -23.30 -41.23
C LEU A 111 -30.04 -23.60 -42.52
N ALA A 112 -29.43 -23.35 -43.70
CA ALA A 112 -30.00 -23.67 -45.01
C ALA A 112 -30.22 -25.19 -45.16
N GLU A 113 -29.29 -26.02 -44.71
CA GLU A 113 -29.40 -27.47 -44.73
C GLU A 113 -30.55 -27.94 -43.82
N ARG A 114 -30.57 -27.46 -42.56
CA ARG A 114 -31.66 -27.80 -41.61
C ARG A 114 -33.04 -27.43 -42.15
N ALA A 115 -33.16 -26.23 -42.73
CA ALA A 115 -34.43 -25.79 -43.33
C ALA A 115 -34.82 -26.63 -44.55
N ALA A 116 -33.88 -26.96 -45.45
CA ALA A 116 -34.15 -27.80 -46.62
C ALA A 116 -34.52 -29.25 -46.26
N GLN A 117 -33.94 -29.80 -45.19
CA GLN A 117 -34.23 -31.15 -44.73
C GLN A 117 -35.64 -31.31 -44.12
N THR A 118 -36.36 -30.22 -43.79
CA THR A 118 -37.71 -30.28 -43.22
C THR A 118 -38.70 -30.98 -44.15
N GLY A 119 -38.53 -30.85 -45.47
CA GLY A 119 -39.33 -31.53 -46.47
C GLY A 119 -39.09 -33.04 -46.58
N ARG A 120 -37.88 -33.48 -46.12
CA ARG A 120 -37.47 -34.90 -46.18
C ARG A 120 -37.90 -35.67 -44.92
N ASN A 121 -37.81 -35.04 -43.75
CA ASN A 121 -37.91 -35.71 -42.46
C ASN A 121 -39.34 -35.95 -41.98
N ASN A 122 -40.34 -35.33 -42.57
CA ASN A 122 -41.77 -35.54 -42.18
C ASN A 122 -42.74 -35.55 -43.39
N PRO A 123 -42.83 -36.65 -44.11
CA PRO A 123 -43.61 -36.73 -45.33
C PRO A 123 -45.14 -36.55 -45.16
N LEU A 124 -45.66 -36.92 -44.00
CA LEU A 124 -47.10 -36.74 -43.70
C LEU A 124 -47.38 -35.35 -43.07
N GLY A 125 -46.43 -34.75 -42.47
CA GLY A 125 -46.53 -33.42 -41.87
C GLY A 125 -46.20 -32.26 -42.81
N ILE A 126 -45.77 -32.53 -44.06
CA ILE A 126 -45.32 -31.48 -45.01
C ILE A 126 -46.40 -30.39 -45.18
N LEU A 127 -47.68 -30.75 -45.21
CA LEU A 127 -48.81 -29.83 -45.44
C LEU A 127 -49.15 -29.00 -44.17
N PHE A 128 -48.74 -29.45 -43.00
CA PHE A 128 -49.04 -28.83 -41.69
C PHE A 128 -47.83 -28.38 -40.93
N ASN A 129 -46.64 -28.37 -41.54
CA ASN A 129 -45.34 -28.04 -40.86
C ASN A 129 -45.14 -26.55 -40.90
N ASN A 130 -45.34 -25.88 -39.76
CA ASN A 130 -45.09 -24.47 -39.56
C ASN A 130 -43.78 -24.28 -38.72
N GLN A 131 -42.65 -24.84 -39.19
CA GLN A 131 -41.38 -24.66 -38.51
C GLN A 131 -40.82 -23.26 -38.74
N HIS A 132 -40.43 -22.65 -37.64
CA HIS A 132 -39.75 -21.37 -37.62
C HIS A 132 -38.31 -21.55 -37.19
N PHE A 133 -37.39 -20.97 -37.93
CA PHE A 133 -35.96 -20.91 -37.60
C PHE A 133 -35.59 -19.47 -37.37
N ASP A 134 -34.91 -19.21 -36.26
CA ASP A 134 -34.24 -17.92 -36.03
C ASP A 134 -33.00 -17.82 -36.95
N LEU A 135 -32.63 -16.61 -37.34
CA LEU A 135 -31.50 -16.38 -38.23
C LEU A 135 -30.16 -16.69 -37.53
N ALA A 136 -30.08 -16.44 -36.23
CA ALA A 136 -28.94 -16.79 -35.40
C ALA A 136 -29.42 -17.15 -33.99
N ASP A 137 -28.76 -18.11 -33.37
CA ASP A 137 -29.08 -18.58 -32.02
C ASP A 137 -28.56 -17.62 -30.92
N SER A 138 -27.54 -16.84 -31.24
CA SER A 138 -26.90 -15.93 -30.30
C SER A 138 -26.14 -14.79 -31.00
N TYR A 139 -25.76 -13.80 -30.21
CA TYR A 139 -24.86 -12.71 -30.57
C TYR A 139 -23.88 -12.42 -29.42
N ASP A 140 -22.83 -11.70 -29.71
CA ASP A 140 -21.80 -11.38 -28.72
C ASP A 140 -22.09 -10.03 -28.04
N LYS A 141 -22.55 -10.07 -26.79
CA LYS A 141 -22.86 -8.88 -25.98
C LYS A 141 -21.61 -8.00 -25.79
N THR A 142 -20.42 -8.60 -25.74
CA THR A 142 -19.16 -7.86 -25.58
C THR A 142 -18.87 -7.02 -26.82
N LYS A 143 -19.10 -7.58 -28.03
CA LYS A 143 -18.94 -6.83 -29.28
C LYS A 143 -19.96 -5.70 -29.41
N VAL A 144 -21.21 -5.93 -28.99
CA VAL A 144 -22.23 -4.86 -28.97
C VAL A 144 -21.78 -3.72 -28.05
N LYS A 145 -21.30 -4.03 -26.83
CA LYS A 145 -20.74 -3.03 -25.90
C LYS A 145 -19.53 -2.32 -26.51
N HIS A 146 -18.59 -3.07 -27.05
CA HIS A 146 -17.39 -2.51 -27.69
C HIS A 146 -17.74 -1.56 -28.85
N PHE A 147 -18.73 -1.91 -29.66
CA PHE A 147 -19.20 -1.03 -30.75
C PHE A 147 -19.72 0.30 -30.21
N VAL A 148 -20.50 0.26 -29.12
CA VAL A 148 -21.01 1.47 -28.46
C VAL A 148 -19.86 2.30 -27.90
N ASP A 149 -18.96 1.69 -27.13
CA ASP A 149 -17.85 2.39 -26.48
C ASP A 149 -16.90 3.04 -27.51
N ALA A 150 -16.68 2.37 -28.66
CA ALA A 150 -15.83 2.87 -29.72
C ALA A 150 -16.45 4.04 -30.51
N ASN A 151 -17.76 4.07 -30.68
CA ASN A 151 -18.44 5.08 -31.49
C ASN A 151 -19.04 6.22 -30.65
N PHE A 152 -19.26 6.00 -29.36
CA PHE A 152 -19.88 6.94 -28.42
C PHE A 152 -19.13 6.93 -27.06
N PRO A 153 -17.81 7.22 -27.04
CA PRO A 153 -17.02 7.16 -25.82
C PRO A 153 -17.52 8.12 -24.73
N GLU A 154 -18.19 9.20 -25.13
CA GLU A 154 -18.77 10.19 -24.20
C GLU A 154 -19.96 9.66 -23.39
N LEU A 155 -20.49 8.49 -23.71
CA LEU A 155 -21.65 7.90 -23.01
C LEU A 155 -21.27 7.08 -21.78
N THR A 156 -19.97 6.78 -21.63
CA THR A 156 -19.47 6.04 -20.48
C THR A 156 -18.46 6.87 -19.72
N THR A 157 -18.80 7.29 -18.54
CA THR A 157 -17.93 8.00 -17.62
C THR A 157 -18.02 7.33 -16.25
N ASP A 158 -16.87 7.03 -15.67
CA ASP A 158 -16.84 6.40 -14.35
C ASP A 158 -17.24 7.40 -13.25
N PRO A 159 -18.06 6.99 -12.30
CA PRO A 159 -18.35 7.78 -11.12
C PRO A 159 -17.08 7.93 -10.27
N LYS A 160 -16.94 9.05 -9.59
CA LYS A 160 -15.87 9.27 -8.62
C LYS A 160 -16.46 9.49 -7.24
N ASP A 161 -15.97 8.75 -6.28
CA ASP A 161 -16.38 8.88 -4.89
C ASP A 161 -16.05 10.28 -4.34
N ALA A 162 -16.92 10.78 -3.46
CA ALA A 162 -16.64 11.97 -2.69
C ALA A 162 -15.39 11.77 -1.83
N GLN A 163 -14.53 12.77 -1.72
CA GLN A 163 -13.28 12.69 -0.99
C GLN A 163 -13.30 13.58 0.26
N LEU A 164 -12.45 13.23 1.23
CA LEU A 164 -12.23 14.00 2.44
C LEU A 164 -10.91 14.74 2.33
N VAL A 165 -10.95 16.07 2.40
CA VAL A 165 -9.78 16.94 2.29
C VAL A 165 -9.67 17.78 3.56
N TYR A 166 -8.47 17.81 4.16
CA TYR A 166 -8.22 18.65 5.32
C TYR A 166 -8.04 20.11 4.91
N ASN A 167 -8.87 20.97 5.47
CA ASN A 167 -8.73 22.42 5.35
C ASN A 167 -7.95 22.98 6.55
N ARG A 168 -6.72 23.41 6.27
CA ARG A 168 -5.78 23.87 7.30
C ARG A 168 -6.23 25.18 7.96
N ASP A 169 -6.85 26.07 7.21
CA ASP A 169 -7.30 27.38 7.74
C ASP A 169 -8.47 27.23 8.69
N GLN A 170 -9.29 26.20 8.47
CA GLN A 170 -10.45 25.90 9.31
C GLN A 170 -10.20 24.79 10.32
N ASN A 171 -9.01 24.16 10.31
CA ASN A 171 -8.64 23.03 11.16
C ASN A 171 -9.67 21.90 11.13
N ARG A 172 -10.20 21.55 9.94
CA ARG A 172 -11.24 20.54 9.78
C ARG A 172 -11.20 19.85 8.44
N TYR A 173 -11.73 18.65 8.37
CA TYR A 173 -11.99 17.96 7.11
C TYR A 173 -13.25 18.49 6.44
N GLN A 174 -13.19 18.64 5.12
CA GLN A 174 -14.29 19.03 4.25
C GLN A 174 -14.48 17.98 3.17
N VAL A 175 -15.70 17.87 2.66
CA VAL A 175 -16.01 16.99 1.54
C VAL A 175 -15.71 17.70 0.24
N GLN A 176 -14.88 17.09 -0.58
CA GLN A 176 -14.80 17.38 -2.01
C GLN A 176 -15.84 16.49 -2.69
N PRO A 177 -16.88 17.09 -3.34
CA PRO A 177 -17.98 16.32 -3.92
C PRO A 177 -17.53 15.27 -4.92
N GLY A 178 -18.21 14.14 -4.90
CA GLY A 178 -18.07 13.10 -5.90
C GLY A 178 -18.68 13.52 -7.23
N THR A 179 -18.41 12.76 -8.26
CA THR A 179 -19.01 12.99 -9.58
C THR A 179 -19.83 11.78 -10.00
N VAL A 180 -21.05 12.07 -10.47
CA VAL A 180 -21.94 11.06 -11.05
C VAL A 180 -21.39 10.66 -12.42
N GLY A 181 -21.19 9.38 -12.62
CA GLY A 181 -20.85 8.79 -13.91
C GLY A 181 -22.08 8.58 -14.78
N LYS A 182 -21.87 8.11 -16.00
CA LYS A 182 -22.91 7.71 -16.93
C LYS A 182 -22.55 6.37 -17.54
N SER A 183 -23.55 5.55 -17.81
CA SER A 183 -23.39 4.35 -18.62
C SER A 183 -24.56 4.15 -19.55
N VAL A 184 -24.35 3.36 -20.59
CA VAL A 184 -25.40 3.03 -21.55
C VAL A 184 -26.33 1.97 -20.95
N ARG A 185 -27.63 2.12 -21.10
CA ARG A 185 -28.62 1.10 -20.73
C ARG A 185 -28.54 -0.08 -21.69
N LEU A 186 -27.51 -0.90 -21.55
CA LEU A 186 -27.22 -2.01 -22.46
C LEU A 186 -28.36 -3.04 -22.59
N LEU A 187 -29.13 -3.26 -21.52
CA LEU A 187 -30.23 -4.22 -21.54
C LEU A 187 -31.27 -3.89 -22.61
N ASP A 188 -31.62 -2.62 -22.77
CA ASP A 188 -32.57 -2.19 -23.78
C ASP A 188 -31.99 -2.32 -25.19
N LEU A 189 -30.69 -2.02 -25.33
CA LEU A 189 -29.98 -2.24 -26.60
C LEU A 189 -29.92 -3.73 -26.97
N TYR A 190 -29.63 -4.60 -26.01
CA TYR A 190 -29.64 -6.05 -26.24
C TYR A 190 -30.99 -6.55 -26.72
N ARG A 191 -32.09 -6.06 -26.12
CA ARG A 191 -33.45 -6.38 -26.59
C ARG A 191 -33.71 -5.91 -28.03
N GLN A 192 -33.14 -4.79 -28.46
CA GLN A 192 -33.24 -4.33 -29.84
C GLN A 192 -32.46 -5.23 -30.80
N VAL A 193 -31.29 -5.71 -30.42
CA VAL A 193 -30.52 -6.69 -31.21
C VAL A 193 -31.31 -8.00 -31.34
N GLU A 194 -31.92 -8.52 -30.26
CA GLU A 194 -32.74 -9.72 -30.27
C GLU A 194 -33.95 -9.59 -31.21
N LYS A 195 -34.63 -8.43 -31.19
CA LYS A 195 -35.72 -8.14 -32.13
C LYS A 195 -35.21 -8.12 -33.56
N LEU A 196 -34.05 -7.54 -33.81
CA LEU A 196 -33.45 -7.46 -35.13
C LEU A 196 -33.06 -8.84 -35.68
N LEU A 197 -32.65 -9.79 -34.84
CA LEU A 197 -32.36 -11.16 -35.24
C LEU A 197 -33.62 -11.95 -35.63
N LYS A 198 -34.77 -11.66 -35.00
CA LYS A 198 -36.06 -12.28 -35.31
C LYS A 198 -36.69 -11.70 -36.58
N ALA A 199 -36.44 -10.43 -36.87
CA ALA A 199 -36.95 -9.74 -38.03
C ALA A 199 -35.87 -8.82 -38.63
N PRO A 200 -34.94 -9.35 -39.43
CA PRO A 200 -33.81 -8.58 -39.99
C PRO A 200 -34.28 -7.43 -40.86
N GLN A 201 -33.93 -6.25 -40.48
CA GLN A 201 -34.26 -5.01 -41.18
C GLN A 201 -33.23 -3.91 -40.81
N ILE A 202 -33.23 -2.84 -41.57
CA ILE A 202 -32.50 -1.64 -41.18
C ILE A 202 -33.36 -0.89 -40.16
N THR A 203 -32.89 -0.77 -38.95
CA THR A 203 -33.61 -0.08 -37.87
C THR A 203 -32.73 0.94 -37.17
N SER A 204 -33.33 1.88 -36.47
CA SER A 204 -32.64 2.84 -35.66
C SER A 204 -33.05 2.70 -34.19
N TYR A 205 -32.09 2.94 -33.30
CA TYR A 205 -32.30 2.92 -31.86
C TYR A 205 -31.64 4.17 -31.24
N GLN A 206 -32.43 4.91 -30.47
CA GLN A 206 -31.94 6.01 -29.69
C GLN A 206 -31.32 5.46 -28.42
N ILE A 207 -30.01 5.65 -28.25
CA ILE A 207 -29.28 5.20 -27.04
C ILE A 207 -29.82 5.97 -25.84
N THR A 208 -30.09 5.26 -24.77
CA THR A 208 -30.46 5.80 -23.47
C THR A 208 -29.34 5.53 -22.47
N THR A 209 -29.06 6.51 -21.62
CA THR A 209 -28.07 6.42 -20.57
C THR A 209 -28.76 6.33 -19.20
N ILE A 210 -28.03 5.80 -18.23
CA ILE A 210 -28.36 5.84 -16.82
C ILE A 210 -27.23 6.55 -16.08
N ASN A 211 -27.56 7.18 -14.98
CA ASN A 211 -26.57 7.75 -14.08
C ASN A 211 -25.99 6.64 -13.20
N ASP A 212 -24.66 6.57 -13.17
CA ASP A 212 -23.92 5.73 -12.24
C ASP A 212 -23.48 6.59 -11.06
N HIS A 213 -24.04 6.31 -9.91
CA HIS A 213 -23.74 7.06 -8.71
C HIS A 213 -22.45 6.54 -8.07
N PRO A 214 -21.63 7.43 -7.48
CA PRO A 214 -20.47 7.02 -6.72
C PRO A 214 -20.87 6.09 -5.56
N THR A 215 -20.00 5.16 -5.22
CA THR A 215 -20.24 4.22 -4.12
C THR A 215 -20.26 4.95 -2.79
N ILE A 216 -19.34 5.91 -2.61
CA ILE A 216 -19.31 6.79 -1.44
C ILE A 216 -19.87 8.15 -1.87
N SER A 217 -21.10 8.43 -1.44
CA SER A 217 -21.79 9.68 -1.72
C SER A 217 -21.24 10.84 -0.88
N ASP A 218 -21.52 12.09 -1.30
CA ASP A 218 -21.20 13.30 -0.52
C ASP A 218 -21.75 13.22 0.91
N LYS A 219 -22.99 12.76 1.06
CA LYS A 219 -23.63 12.60 2.38
C LYS A 219 -22.90 11.59 3.26
N SER A 220 -22.43 10.49 2.68
CA SER A 220 -21.68 9.47 3.42
C SER A 220 -20.30 9.98 3.83
N ALA A 221 -19.60 10.67 2.91
CA ALA A 221 -18.34 11.33 3.21
C ALA A 221 -18.49 12.41 4.28
N GLU A 222 -19.60 13.19 4.25
CA GLU A 222 -19.91 14.20 5.26
C GLU A 222 -20.12 13.59 6.65
N ALA A 223 -20.77 12.45 6.74
CA ALA A 223 -20.92 11.73 8.02
C ALA A 223 -19.54 11.33 8.60
N THR A 224 -18.62 10.86 7.75
CA THR A 224 -17.25 10.55 8.17
C THR A 224 -16.48 11.82 8.54
N ALA A 225 -16.60 12.91 7.75
CA ALA A 225 -15.99 14.19 8.07
C ALA A 225 -16.44 14.72 9.43
N ASN A 226 -17.73 14.64 9.73
CA ASN A 226 -18.28 15.09 11.00
C ASN A 226 -17.73 14.28 12.18
N LYS A 227 -17.59 12.97 12.02
CA LYS A 227 -17.02 12.10 13.06
C LYS A 227 -15.57 12.47 13.37
N ILE A 228 -14.71 12.60 12.35
CA ILE A 228 -13.30 12.98 12.58
C ILE A 228 -13.17 14.42 13.08
N ASN A 229 -13.99 15.35 12.58
CA ASN A 229 -13.99 16.74 13.04
C ASN A 229 -14.39 16.87 14.50
N GLN A 230 -15.27 16.00 15.00
CA GLN A 230 -15.56 15.91 16.42
C GLN A 230 -14.30 15.55 17.21
N SER A 231 -13.52 14.56 16.75
CA SER A 231 -12.26 14.19 17.39
C SER A 231 -11.22 15.32 17.34
N LEU A 232 -11.13 16.04 16.21
CA LEU A 232 -10.24 17.20 16.05
C LEU A 232 -10.62 18.39 16.96
N SER A 233 -11.88 18.51 17.34
CA SER A 233 -12.35 19.58 18.23
C SER A 233 -12.02 19.33 19.70
N GLN A 234 -11.61 18.10 20.05
CA GLN A 234 -11.26 17.73 21.41
C GLN A 234 -9.77 17.95 21.67
N SER A 235 -9.46 18.42 22.88
CA SER A 235 -8.06 18.60 23.28
C SER A 235 -7.47 17.30 23.80
N ILE A 236 -6.38 16.85 23.22
CA ILE A 236 -5.54 15.79 23.75
C ILE A 236 -4.27 16.44 24.28
N GLN A 237 -4.03 16.29 25.58
CA GLN A 237 -2.90 16.90 26.26
C GLN A 237 -2.04 15.84 26.94
N ILE A 238 -0.71 16.00 26.83
CA ILE A 238 0.27 15.12 27.45
C ILE A 238 0.90 15.88 28.62
N PHE A 239 0.96 15.25 29.78
CA PHE A 239 1.43 15.81 31.02
C PHE A 239 2.54 14.98 31.63
N ASN A 240 3.32 15.61 32.49
CA ASN A 240 4.13 14.94 33.52
C ASN A 240 3.88 15.66 34.85
N GLY A 241 3.16 15.00 35.75
CA GLY A 241 2.65 15.63 36.97
C GLY A 241 1.72 16.82 36.64
N ASP A 242 2.06 17.99 37.17
CA ASP A 242 1.29 19.23 36.93
C ASP A 242 1.73 19.98 35.64
N ARG A 243 2.82 19.58 35.04
CA ARG A 243 3.36 20.24 33.84
C ARG A 243 2.68 19.69 32.58
N THR A 244 2.03 20.55 31.79
CA THR A 244 1.65 20.23 30.41
C THR A 244 2.89 20.22 29.54
N LEU A 245 3.19 19.07 28.96
CA LEU A 245 4.31 18.90 28.03
C LEU A 245 3.91 19.31 26.63
N TRP A 246 2.74 18.83 26.17
CA TRP A 246 2.27 19.06 24.83
C TRP A 246 0.75 19.10 24.75
N THR A 247 0.22 19.95 23.89
CA THR A 247 -1.16 19.90 23.43
C THR A 247 -1.13 19.56 21.94
N ILE A 248 -1.76 18.45 21.57
CA ILE A 248 -1.73 17.97 20.18
C ILE A 248 -2.68 18.83 19.35
N ASP A 249 -2.14 19.48 18.34
CA ASP A 249 -2.91 20.35 17.45
C ASP A 249 -3.65 19.55 16.35
N PRO A 250 -4.75 20.09 15.80
CA PRO A 250 -5.57 19.42 14.79
C PRO A 250 -4.80 19.07 13.51
N TRP A 251 -3.81 19.85 13.13
CA TRP A 251 -2.98 19.57 11.95
C TRP A 251 -2.13 18.31 12.15
N THR A 252 -1.52 18.18 13.30
CA THR A 252 -0.76 16.99 13.69
C THR A 252 -1.64 15.73 13.65
N ILE A 253 -2.87 15.82 14.17
CA ILE A 253 -3.85 14.72 14.11
C ILE A 253 -4.23 14.42 12.65
N ALA A 254 -4.42 15.43 11.83
CA ALA A 254 -4.75 15.25 10.42
C ALA A 254 -3.63 14.55 9.63
N ASP A 255 -2.35 14.83 9.94
CA ASP A 255 -1.20 14.14 9.34
C ASP A 255 -1.15 12.63 9.68
N TRP A 256 -1.71 12.25 10.83
CA TRP A 256 -1.80 10.85 11.26
C TRP A 256 -3.03 10.13 10.73
N THR A 257 -4.02 10.88 10.20
CA THR A 257 -5.32 10.35 9.79
C THR A 257 -5.30 9.95 8.32
N SER A 258 -5.85 8.79 8.04
CA SER A 258 -6.12 8.30 6.68
C SER A 258 -7.54 7.75 6.56
N PHE A 259 -8.07 7.77 5.32
CA PHE A 259 -9.41 7.30 5.02
C PHE A 259 -9.30 6.16 4.01
N GLN A 260 -9.81 4.99 4.39
CA GLN A 260 -9.85 3.81 3.51
C GLN A 260 -11.27 3.65 2.96
N PRO A 261 -11.45 3.63 1.62
CA PRO A 261 -12.77 3.40 1.03
C PRO A 261 -13.30 2.03 1.44
N ASN A 262 -14.50 2.01 2.01
CA ASN A 262 -15.24 0.79 2.33
C ASN A 262 -16.49 0.71 1.44
N HIS A 263 -16.37 0.04 0.31
CA HIS A 263 -17.46 -0.08 -0.66
C HIS A 263 -18.61 -0.98 -0.18
N THR A 264 -18.38 -1.82 0.85
CA THR A 264 -19.44 -2.64 1.45
C THR A 264 -20.41 -1.80 2.27
N THR A 265 -19.89 -0.82 3.00
CA THR A 265 -20.68 0.09 3.83
C THR A 265 -20.96 1.42 3.14
N SER A 266 -20.44 1.62 1.93
CA SER A 266 -20.50 2.88 1.18
C SER A 266 -20.03 4.10 1.99
N SER A 267 -18.93 3.94 2.73
CA SER A 267 -18.37 4.94 3.63
C SER A 267 -16.84 4.87 3.68
N TYR A 268 -16.20 5.77 4.42
CA TYR A 268 -14.78 5.68 4.73
C TYR A 268 -14.56 5.10 6.13
N ASP A 269 -13.60 4.17 6.24
CA ASP A 269 -13.03 3.75 7.51
C ASP A 269 -11.91 4.73 7.88
N ILE A 270 -11.94 5.23 9.12
CA ILE A 270 -10.93 6.15 9.65
C ILE A 270 -9.82 5.31 10.28
N ALA A 271 -8.59 5.50 9.82
CA ALA A 271 -7.40 4.88 10.36
C ALA A 271 -6.39 5.94 10.84
N PHE A 272 -5.69 5.61 11.92
CA PHE A 272 -4.63 6.45 12.49
C PHE A 272 -3.29 5.72 12.37
N ASP A 273 -2.28 6.43 11.90
CA ASP A 273 -0.92 5.92 11.71
C ASP A 273 -0.20 5.81 13.07
N LYS A 274 -0.15 4.59 13.60
CA LYS A 274 0.47 4.29 14.90
C LYS A 274 1.95 4.65 14.91
N ASP A 275 2.66 4.43 13.81
CA ASP A 275 4.11 4.67 13.75
C ASP A 275 4.41 6.16 13.77
N LYS A 276 3.64 6.98 13.05
CA LYS A 276 3.76 8.44 13.11
C LYS A 276 3.47 8.98 14.52
N ILE A 277 2.43 8.46 15.18
CA ILE A 277 2.08 8.86 16.55
C ILE A 277 3.21 8.47 17.50
N THR A 278 3.69 7.23 17.45
CA THR A 278 4.79 6.75 18.29
C THR A 278 6.05 7.60 18.07
N LYS A 279 6.37 7.88 16.80
CA LYS A 279 7.52 8.72 16.45
C LYS A 279 7.40 10.13 17.05
N PHE A 280 6.22 10.75 16.89
CA PHE A 280 5.96 12.07 17.46
C PHE A 280 6.14 12.07 18.98
N ILE A 281 5.57 11.09 19.68
CA ILE A 281 5.72 10.98 21.13
C ILE A 281 7.18 10.78 21.50
N THR A 282 7.93 9.93 20.81
CA THR A 282 9.32 9.61 21.12
C THR A 282 10.28 10.77 20.83
N GLU A 283 10.15 11.38 19.65
CA GLU A 283 11.12 12.38 19.18
C GLU A 283 10.79 13.80 19.65
N THR A 284 9.50 14.11 19.77
CA THR A 284 9.06 15.47 20.12
C THR A 284 8.73 15.60 21.61
N VAL A 285 7.78 14.79 22.10
CA VAL A 285 7.25 14.98 23.45
C VAL A 285 8.19 14.39 24.51
N ALA A 286 8.67 13.18 24.28
CA ALA A 286 9.59 12.51 25.22
C ALA A 286 10.94 13.23 25.33
N GLY A 287 11.33 13.96 24.28
CA GLY A 287 12.53 14.80 24.31
C GLY A 287 12.53 15.86 25.40
N GLU A 288 11.36 16.41 25.74
CA GLU A 288 11.18 17.39 26.82
C GLU A 288 11.47 16.85 28.22
N LEU A 289 11.41 15.53 28.41
CA LEU A 289 11.66 14.82 29.65
C LEU A 289 12.92 13.97 29.63
N SER A 290 13.64 13.93 28.50
CA SER A 290 14.81 13.06 28.35
C SER A 290 16.07 13.81 28.69
N ASP A 291 16.69 13.45 29.80
CA ASP A 291 18.03 13.88 30.16
C ASP A 291 19.03 12.77 29.92
N LYS A 292 20.15 13.10 29.27
CA LYS A 292 21.24 12.14 29.11
C LYS A 292 21.96 11.94 30.46
N PRO A 293 22.33 10.70 30.81
CA PRO A 293 23.15 10.49 31.99
C PRO A 293 24.50 11.16 31.83
N VAL A 294 25.04 11.70 32.92
CA VAL A 294 26.40 12.19 32.99
C VAL A 294 27.22 11.10 33.66
N ASN A 295 28.16 10.54 32.91
CA ASN A 295 29.02 9.48 33.45
C ASN A 295 29.87 9.95 34.62
N GLN A 296 29.99 9.11 35.64
CA GLN A 296 30.96 9.27 36.69
C GLN A 296 32.37 9.09 36.12
N LEU A 297 33.28 9.95 36.49
CA LEU A 297 34.71 9.77 36.21
C LEU A 297 35.41 9.36 37.51
N ALA A 298 36.08 8.22 37.50
CA ALA A 298 36.69 7.68 38.72
C ALA A 298 38.00 6.95 38.44
N ILE A 299 38.82 6.87 39.48
CA ILE A 299 39.92 5.90 39.54
C ILE A 299 39.38 4.64 40.20
N THR A 300 39.59 3.49 39.59
CA THR A 300 39.19 2.18 40.11
C THR A 300 40.37 1.24 40.24
N ASP A 301 40.26 0.23 41.10
CA ASP A 301 41.23 -0.86 41.13
C ASP A 301 40.98 -1.86 39.96
N GLY A 302 41.81 -2.91 39.93
CA GLY A 302 41.68 -3.99 38.93
C GLY A 302 40.35 -4.77 39.00
N ASN A 303 39.65 -4.73 40.15
CA ASN A 303 38.34 -5.34 40.38
C ASN A 303 37.16 -4.39 40.11
N LYS A 304 37.44 -3.20 39.55
CA LYS A 304 36.47 -2.13 39.29
C LYS A 304 35.88 -1.47 40.56
N GLN A 305 36.50 -1.69 41.75
CA GLN A 305 36.11 -0.97 42.94
C GLN A 305 36.56 0.48 42.80
N VAL A 306 35.69 1.43 43.09
CA VAL A 306 35.99 2.87 43.02
C VAL A 306 36.93 3.24 44.16
N LEU A 307 38.11 3.73 43.83
CA LEU A 307 39.10 4.23 44.76
C LEU A 307 38.92 5.73 45.00
N GLN A 308 38.65 6.47 43.92
CA GLN A 308 38.48 7.92 44.00
C GLN A 308 37.44 8.38 42.93
N VAL A 309 36.43 9.09 43.35
CA VAL A 309 35.53 9.78 42.43
C VAL A 309 36.12 11.14 42.07
N ILE A 310 36.36 11.34 40.79
CA ILE A 310 36.92 12.59 40.25
C ILE A 310 35.78 13.56 39.87
N ARG A 311 34.73 13.01 39.23
CA ARG A 311 33.51 13.71 38.90
C ARG A 311 32.35 12.78 39.19
N PRO A 312 31.39 13.17 40.01
CA PRO A 312 30.21 12.34 40.30
C PRO A 312 29.38 12.15 39.03
N GLY A 313 28.80 10.95 38.91
CA GLY A 313 27.79 10.66 37.88
C GLY A 313 26.45 11.24 38.28
N ARG A 314 25.61 11.45 37.27
CA ARG A 314 24.21 11.80 37.44
C ARG A 314 23.37 10.93 36.50
N ASN A 315 22.37 10.25 37.04
CA ASN A 315 21.42 9.53 36.21
C ASN A 315 20.71 10.51 35.27
N GLY A 316 20.48 10.04 34.05
CA GLY A 316 19.55 10.66 33.14
C GLY A 316 18.14 10.19 33.42
N GLN A 317 17.21 10.68 32.61
CA GLN A 317 15.81 10.22 32.59
C GLN A 317 15.37 9.97 31.17
N THR A 318 14.51 8.98 30.99
CA THR A 318 13.87 8.68 29.69
C THR A 318 12.38 8.43 29.91
N ALA A 319 11.56 8.81 28.93
CA ALA A 319 10.15 8.46 28.94
C ALA A 319 9.98 6.92 28.97
N SER A 320 9.02 6.42 29.73
CA SER A 320 8.88 5.00 30.03
C SER A 320 7.60 4.35 29.52
N ASN A 321 6.57 5.13 29.15
CA ASN A 321 5.24 4.62 28.77
C ASN A 321 4.78 5.06 27.38
N VAL A 322 5.70 5.24 26.43
CA VAL A 322 5.43 5.77 25.07
C VAL A 322 4.35 4.96 24.33
N ASP A 323 4.44 3.63 24.33
CA ASP A 323 3.48 2.78 23.65
C ASP A 323 2.07 2.91 24.23
N ASN A 324 1.97 3.00 25.56
CA ASN A 324 0.72 3.19 26.26
C ASN A 324 0.08 4.56 25.92
N ILE A 325 0.89 5.62 25.82
CA ILE A 325 0.43 6.95 25.39
C ILE A 325 -0.10 6.90 23.96
N THR A 326 0.64 6.26 23.05
CA THR A 326 0.23 6.06 21.65
C THR A 326 -1.14 5.39 21.57
N ASP A 327 -1.35 4.31 22.31
CA ASP A 327 -2.62 3.58 22.30
C ASP A 327 -3.77 4.41 22.94
N GLN A 328 -3.48 5.20 23.96
CA GLN A 328 -4.46 6.11 24.54
C GLN A 328 -4.86 7.26 23.59
N ILE A 329 -3.91 7.81 22.84
CA ILE A 329 -4.18 8.81 21.79
C ILE A 329 -5.09 8.21 20.72
N ILE A 330 -4.75 7.03 20.18
CA ILE A 330 -5.55 6.36 19.16
C ILE A 330 -6.97 6.08 19.67
N THR A 331 -7.11 5.65 20.91
CA THR A 331 -8.42 5.40 21.53
C THR A 331 -9.23 6.69 21.64
N SER A 332 -8.61 7.76 22.13
CA SER A 332 -9.23 9.08 22.24
C SER A 332 -9.68 9.64 20.89
N LEU A 333 -8.89 9.43 19.83
CA LEU A 333 -9.23 9.83 18.46
C LEU A 333 -10.39 9.01 17.89
N LYS A 334 -10.49 7.73 18.23
CA LYS A 334 -11.57 6.83 17.76
C LYS A 334 -12.90 7.12 18.41
N ASP A 335 -12.90 7.42 19.70
CA ASP A 335 -14.12 7.68 20.48
C ASP A 335 -14.52 9.17 20.52
N GLY A 336 -13.65 10.06 20.01
CA GLY A 336 -13.89 11.50 19.97
C GLY A 336 -13.89 12.15 21.34
N SER A 337 -13.21 11.55 22.32
CA SER A 337 -13.07 12.08 23.68
C SER A 337 -11.74 12.78 23.85
N GLY A 338 -11.73 14.01 24.31
CA GLY A 338 -10.50 14.66 24.74
C GLY A 338 -9.89 13.94 25.95
N LYS A 339 -8.57 13.83 26.00
CA LYS A 339 -7.88 13.15 27.11
C LYS A 339 -6.71 13.95 27.65
N ARG A 340 -6.54 13.86 28.96
CA ARG A 340 -5.30 14.19 29.65
C ARG A 340 -4.52 12.91 29.88
N ILE A 341 -3.33 12.78 29.26
CA ILE A 341 -2.54 11.56 29.24
C ILE A 341 -1.23 11.81 30.00
N GLU A 342 -0.96 10.98 30.99
CA GLU A 342 0.26 11.10 31.80
C GLU A 342 1.43 10.40 31.13
N MET A 343 2.56 11.14 30.95
CA MET A 343 3.85 10.60 30.55
C MET A 343 4.71 10.38 31.79
N THR A 344 5.14 9.16 31.97
CA THR A 344 6.04 8.78 33.08
C THR A 344 7.48 8.69 32.60
N THR A 345 8.43 8.85 33.53
CA THR A 345 9.86 8.69 33.27
C THR A 345 10.44 7.52 34.07
N LYS A 346 11.55 7.01 33.59
CA LYS A 346 12.41 6.07 34.31
C LYS A 346 13.85 6.57 34.28
N ASP A 347 14.59 6.23 35.33
CA ASP A 347 16.01 6.55 35.39
C ASP A 347 16.81 5.83 34.29
N SER A 348 17.72 6.58 33.68
CA SER A 348 18.79 6.08 32.82
C SER A 348 20.07 6.10 33.59
N PRO A 349 20.57 4.98 34.11
CA PRO A 349 21.73 4.96 34.97
C PRO A 349 22.96 5.50 34.23
N PHE A 350 23.77 6.28 34.94
CA PHE A 350 25.11 6.65 34.48
C PHE A 350 26.08 5.47 34.50
N GLN A 351 27.10 5.52 33.66
CA GLN A 351 28.23 4.60 33.67
C GLN A 351 29.43 5.24 34.32
N THR A 352 30.41 4.42 34.77
CA THR A 352 31.66 4.90 35.30
C THR A 352 32.75 4.83 34.23
N ASP A 353 33.26 5.97 33.83
CA ASP A 353 34.47 6.10 33.02
C ASP A 353 35.68 5.90 33.95
N ALA A 354 36.25 4.71 33.89
CA ALA A 354 37.25 4.28 34.86
C ALA A 354 38.70 4.49 34.36
N TYR A 355 39.50 5.11 35.20
CA TYR A 355 40.96 5.03 35.10
C TYR A 355 41.47 3.94 36.05
N ILE A 356 41.80 2.79 35.49
CA ILE A 356 42.12 1.60 36.26
C ILE A 356 43.54 1.70 36.81
N ALA A 357 43.68 1.65 38.14
CA ALA A 357 44.88 1.43 38.89
C ALA A 357 45.00 -0.09 39.15
N ALA A 358 45.57 -0.84 38.20
CA ALA A 358 45.52 -2.32 38.20
C ALA A 358 46.17 -2.94 39.45
N ASP A 359 47.21 -2.32 39.95
CA ASP A 359 47.93 -2.66 41.18
C ASP A 359 47.46 -1.86 42.40
N GLY A 360 46.41 -1.04 42.25
CA GLY A 360 45.91 -0.12 43.25
C GLY A 360 46.73 1.17 43.41
N HIS A 361 47.78 1.35 42.63
CA HIS A 361 48.65 2.54 42.70
C HIS A 361 48.12 3.67 41.82
N TRP A 362 48.04 4.89 42.43
CA TRP A 362 47.72 6.09 41.66
C TRP A 362 48.39 7.33 42.33
N ILE A 363 48.53 8.39 41.57
CA ILE A 363 49.23 9.62 41.99
C ILE A 363 48.21 10.75 41.97
N GLU A 364 48.14 11.52 43.03
CA GLU A 364 47.45 12.80 43.13
C GLU A 364 48.47 13.94 43.13
N TYR A 365 48.14 14.98 42.35
CA TYR A 365 48.87 16.27 42.48
C TYR A 365 47.86 17.41 42.68
N ASN A 366 47.88 17.98 43.87
CA ASN A 366 47.10 19.17 44.20
C ASN A 366 47.92 20.42 43.90
N ARG A 367 47.46 21.18 42.89
CA ARG A 367 48.16 22.39 42.44
C ARG A 367 48.06 23.56 43.45
N SER A 368 46.98 23.63 44.23
CA SER A 368 46.77 24.69 45.21
C SER A 368 47.66 24.56 46.42
N THR A 369 47.96 23.35 46.82
CA THR A 369 48.86 23.03 47.97
C THR A 369 50.25 22.63 47.53
N TYR A 370 50.46 22.48 46.19
CA TYR A 370 51.73 21.98 45.61
C TYR A 370 52.13 20.59 46.12
N GLU A 371 51.11 19.76 46.46
CA GLU A 371 51.30 18.48 47.10
C GLU A 371 51.17 17.32 46.12
N VAL A 372 52.14 16.44 46.06
CA VAL A 372 52.13 15.16 45.46
C VAL A 372 51.77 14.11 46.51
N ARG A 373 50.81 13.26 46.26
CA ARG A 373 50.45 12.09 47.11
C ARG A 373 50.50 10.81 46.28
N LEU A 374 51.15 9.80 46.88
CA LEU A 374 51.19 8.46 46.36
C LEU A 374 50.16 7.62 47.14
N TRP A 375 49.24 6.98 46.38
CA TRP A 375 48.11 6.24 46.93
C TRP A 375 48.24 4.75 46.62
N ALA A 376 48.01 3.89 47.60
CA ALA A 376 47.77 2.46 47.43
C ALA A 376 46.30 2.17 47.83
N GLY A 377 45.46 1.85 46.86
CA GLY A 377 44.01 1.83 47.08
C GLY A 377 43.50 3.20 47.54
N ASN A 378 42.86 3.22 48.72
CA ASN A 378 42.31 4.43 49.35
C ASN A 378 43.23 5.03 50.40
N GLY A 379 44.46 4.52 50.59
CA GLY A 379 45.42 4.98 51.57
C GLY A 379 46.56 5.78 50.96
N ILE A 380 46.91 6.95 51.57
CA ILE A 380 48.12 7.69 51.22
C ILE A 380 49.29 6.92 51.80
N VAL A 381 50.23 6.52 50.94
CA VAL A 381 51.45 5.83 51.37
C VAL A 381 52.61 6.79 51.49
N TRP A 382 52.55 7.95 50.82
CA TRP A 382 53.55 8.99 50.92
C TRP A 382 53.05 10.33 50.36
N SER A 383 53.51 11.44 50.83
CA SER A 383 53.25 12.74 50.27
C SER A 383 54.44 13.72 50.46
N THR A 384 54.47 14.73 49.61
CA THR A 384 55.33 15.86 49.73
C THR A 384 54.73 17.14 49.16
N ASN A 385 54.91 18.26 49.82
CA ASN A 385 54.56 19.59 49.30
C ASN A 385 55.79 20.39 48.85
N GLN A 386 56.94 19.75 48.86
CA GLN A 386 58.20 20.31 48.40
C GLN A 386 58.34 20.19 46.89
N THR A 387 57.39 20.79 46.16
CA THR A 387 57.33 20.75 44.71
C THR A 387 57.16 22.14 44.08
N SER A 388 57.52 22.27 42.81
CA SER A 388 57.29 23.47 42.04
C SER A 388 56.51 23.08 40.74
N GLN A 389 55.50 23.81 40.41
CA GLN A 389 54.69 23.60 39.20
C GLN A 389 54.97 24.67 38.12
N GLY A 390 54.21 24.56 37.01
CA GLY A 390 54.32 25.51 35.93
C GLY A 390 53.98 26.94 36.34
N LYS A 391 54.72 27.90 35.76
CA LYS A 391 54.46 29.34 35.91
C LYS A 391 53.11 29.71 35.25
N PRO A 392 52.50 30.86 35.57
CA PRO A 392 51.22 31.26 35.03
C PRO A 392 51.12 31.23 33.49
N SER A 393 52.20 31.49 32.76
CA SER A 393 52.28 31.44 31.31
C SER A 393 52.38 30.03 30.72
N THR A 394 52.77 29.04 31.50
CA THR A 394 52.90 27.63 31.15
C THR A 394 52.43 26.75 32.31
N PRO A 395 51.14 26.81 32.67
CA PRO A 395 50.63 26.13 33.87
C PRO A 395 50.72 24.62 33.78
N THR A 396 50.92 23.97 34.94
CA THR A 396 50.66 22.54 35.02
C THR A 396 49.15 22.30 34.77
N ILE A 397 48.81 21.46 33.80
CA ILE A 397 47.42 21.23 33.40
C ILE A 397 46.67 20.35 34.42
N THR A 398 45.40 20.62 34.62
CA THR A 398 44.52 19.80 35.46
C THR A 398 43.86 18.71 34.62
N GLY A 399 43.50 17.59 35.25
CA GLY A 399 42.82 16.48 34.59
C GLY A 399 43.23 15.14 35.17
N LEU A 400 42.76 14.09 34.55
CA LEU A 400 43.09 12.74 34.86
C LEU A 400 43.91 12.13 33.70
N PHE A 401 45.10 11.68 34.04
CA PHE A 401 46.12 11.22 33.09
C PHE A 401 46.58 9.82 33.45
N ARG A 402 47.61 9.33 32.72
CA ARG A 402 48.32 8.08 33.02
C ARG A 402 49.81 8.29 32.80
N VAL A 403 50.62 7.65 33.64
CA VAL A 403 52.02 7.50 33.34
C VAL A 403 52.15 6.74 32.02
N TRP A 404 52.75 7.36 31.02
CA TRP A 404 52.90 6.76 29.69
C TRP A 404 54.35 6.45 29.34
N TYR A 405 55.33 7.15 29.95
CA TYR A 405 56.75 6.95 29.71
C TYR A 405 57.57 7.30 30.96
N LYS A 406 58.63 6.57 31.18
CA LYS A 406 59.58 6.79 32.29
C LYS A 406 60.99 6.69 31.74
N VAL A 407 61.85 7.57 32.17
CA VAL A 407 63.27 7.54 31.81
C VAL A 407 64.10 7.98 33.00
N TYR A 408 65.23 7.25 33.23
CA TYR A 408 66.08 7.52 34.34
C TYR A 408 66.75 8.89 34.25
N GLN A 409 67.28 9.27 33.07
CA GLN A 409 67.99 10.54 32.84
C GLN A 409 67.73 11.01 31.39
N GLN A 410 67.47 12.31 31.24
CA GLN A 410 67.30 12.94 29.94
C GLN A 410 67.63 14.42 29.97
N CYS A 411 67.92 15.02 28.80
CA CYS A 411 67.87 16.46 28.60
C CYS A 411 66.44 16.91 28.27
N MET A 412 65.99 18.01 28.87
CA MET A 412 64.65 18.58 28.59
C MET A 412 64.80 19.96 27.94
N PRO A 413 63.85 20.30 26.98
CA PRO A 413 63.81 21.66 26.42
C PRO A 413 63.64 22.71 27.49
N ASN A 414 64.36 23.83 27.35
CA ASN A 414 64.36 24.95 28.32
C ASN A 414 64.09 26.31 27.64
N PRO A 415 62.93 26.50 27.02
CA PRO A 415 62.59 27.78 26.36
C PRO A 415 62.54 28.94 27.41
N PRO A 416 62.99 30.17 27.14
CA PRO A 416 63.49 30.61 25.84
C PRO A 416 64.99 30.36 25.62
N ALA A 417 65.70 29.69 26.55
CA ALA A 417 67.09 29.32 26.35
C ALA A 417 67.22 28.35 25.17
N LYS A 418 68.29 28.48 24.38
CA LYS A 418 68.58 27.58 23.28
C LYS A 418 69.12 26.23 23.75
N GLU A 419 69.79 26.22 24.85
CA GLU A 419 70.39 25.01 25.40
C GLU A 419 69.41 24.25 26.30
N PRO A 420 69.31 22.96 26.13
CA PRO A 420 68.46 22.13 26.98
C PRO A 420 69.06 22.01 28.39
N LEU A 421 68.20 21.82 29.37
CA LEU A 421 68.60 21.39 30.69
C LEU A 421 68.93 19.90 30.69
N CYS A 422 70.16 19.54 30.89
CA CYS A 422 70.60 18.15 30.92
C CYS A 422 70.81 17.63 32.36
N ASN A 423 71.06 16.34 32.49
CA ASN A 423 71.22 15.63 33.75
C ASN A 423 70.03 15.75 34.69
N ILE A 424 68.81 15.70 34.09
CA ILE A 424 67.53 15.60 34.82
C ILE A 424 67.26 14.13 35.07
N HIS A 425 67.06 13.74 36.34
CA HIS A 425 66.87 12.34 36.70
C HIS A 425 65.45 12.02 37.13
N TYR A 426 65.11 10.74 37.11
CA TYR A 426 63.84 10.14 37.60
C TYR A 426 62.63 10.82 37.02
N ILE A 427 62.56 10.84 35.69
CA ILE A 427 61.45 11.49 34.93
C ILE A 427 60.32 10.54 34.76
N THR A 428 59.16 10.91 35.24
CA THR A 428 57.91 10.17 35.12
C THR A 428 56.90 11.02 34.32
N PHE A 429 56.78 10.76 32.98
CA PHE A 429 55.88 11.47 32.12
C PHE A 429 54.44 10.94 32.26
N TRP A 430 53.51 11.84 32.51
CA TRP A 430 52.10 11.50 32.68
C TRP A 430 51.19 12.13 31.60
N GLN A 431 51.77 12.89 30.68
CA GLN A 431 51.06 13.46 29.54
C GLN A 431 52.01 13.56 28.34
N SER A 432 51.52 13.20 27.12
CA SER A 432 52.34 13.02 25.92
C SER A 432 52.99 14.32 25.39
N SER A 433 52.45 15.48 25.74
CA SER A 433 53.08 16.77 25.38
C SER A 433 54.23 17.17 26.29
N GLY A 434 54.66 16.29 27.19
CA GLY A 434 55.90 16.46 27.95
C GLY A 434 55.75 16.84 29.43
N TYR A 435 54.49 16.77 29.97
CA TYR A 435 54.34 16.99 31.42
C TYR A 435 54.87 15.78 32.23
N ALA A 436 55.65 16.02 33.21
CA ALA A 436 56.27 14.98 34.01
C ALA A 436 56.50 15.41 35.47
N PHE A 437 56.66 14.44 36.36
CA PHE A 437 57.38 14.59 37.65
C PHE A 437 58.84 14.32 37.39
N HIS A 438 59.76 15.17 37.87
CA HIS A 438 61.17 14.97 37.66
C HIS A 438 62.04 15.76 38.67
N GLU A 439 63.31 15.36 38.82
CA GLU A 439 64.28 16.10 39.55
C GLU A 439 64.46 17.49 38.96
N ALA A 440 64.71 18.48 39.87
CA ALA A 440 65.07 19.84 39.52
C ALA A 440 66.20 20.33 40.42
N TRP A 441 67.45 19.96 40.06
CA TRP A 441 68.65 20.30 40.79
C TRP A 441 68.86 21.81 40.87
N TRP A 442 68.28 22.61 40.04
CA TRP A 442 68.33 24.08 40.03
C TRP A 442 67.37 24.75 41.02
N MET A 443 66.51 23.98 41.71
CA MET A 443 65.59 24.55 42.68
C MET A 443 66.43 25.18 43.87
N ASN A 444 66.32 26.49 43.97
CA ASN A 444 66.94 27.20 45.08
C ASN A 444 66.11 27.09 46.35
N TYR A 445 66.65 26.52 47.36
CA TYR A 445 66.09 26.41 48.69
C TYR A 445 66.44 27.61 49.53
N ALA A 446 65.73 28.72 49.40
CA ALA A 446 65.84 29.81 50.35
C ALA A 446 65.03 29.45 51.61
N ASN A 447 65.71 29.31 52.76
CA ASN A 447 65.09 29.01 54.05
C ASN A 447 64.27 27.69 54.11
N GLY A 448 64.64 26.66 53.34
CA GLY A 448 63.94 25.35 53.32
C GLY A 448 62.70 25.27 52.50
N ASN A 449 62.30 26.33 51.81
CA ASN A 449 61.12 26.36 50.95
C ASN A 449 61.48 26.25 49.47
N VAL A 450 60.76 25.44 48.73
CA VAL A 450 60.87 25.31 47.30
C VAL A 450 60.32 26.56 46.62
N ARG A 451 60.99 27.10 45.62
CA ARG A 451 60.51 28.21 44.81
C ARG A 451 59.42 27.71 43.86
N GLN A 452 58.20 28.12 44.13
CA GLN A 452 57.02 27.66 43.45
C GLN A 452 56.78 28.43 42.15
N GLY A 453 56.07 27.78 41.19
CA GLY A 453 55.54 28.42 39.95
C GLY A 453 56.62 28.84 38.97
N ILE A 454 57.65 28.04 38.75
CA ILE A 454 58.83 28.37 37.92
C ILE A 454 59.03 27.44 36.71
N SER A 455 58.30 26.29 36.63
CA SER A 455 58.52 25.33 35.56
C SER A 455 57.75 25.71 34.28
N HIS A 456 58.03 24.97 33.21
CA HIS A 456 57.28 25.06 31.94
C HIS A 456 56.06 24.14 31.92
N GLY A 457 55.58 23.67 33.07
CA GLY A 457 54.38 22.81 33.21
C GLY A 457 54.65 21.53 33.99
N CYS A 458 55.86 21.05 34.04
CA CYS A 458 56.28 19.90 34.85
C CYS A 458 56.16 20.17 36.35
N VAL A 459 56.05 19.10 37.12
CA VAL A 459 56.13 19.13 38.57
C VAL A 459 57.59 18.84 38.97
N ASN A 460 58.29 19.89 39.32
CA ASN A 460 59.71 19.86 39.77
C ASN A 460 59.77 19.35 41.20
N MET A 461 60.74 18.50 41.51
CA MET A 461 60.87 17.84 42.79
C MET A 461 62.39 17.75 43.25
N PHE A 462 62.60 17.49 44.50
CA PHE A 462 63.94 17.04 44.99
C PHE A 462 64.26 15.68 44.41
N ILE A 463 65.53 15.36 44.22
CA ILE A 463 65.97 14.11 43.62
C ILE A 463 65.41 12.88 44.36
N GLY A 464 65.34 12.89 45.67
CA GLY A 464 64.77 11.81 46.46
C GLY A 464 63.28 11.61 46.29
N ASP A 465 62.56 12.73 46.16
CA ASP A 465 61.10 12.73 45.92
C ASP A 465 60.78 12.30 44.50
N ALA A 466 61.52 12.82 43.51
CA ALA A 466 61.41 12.41 42.14
C ALA A 466 61.69 10.90 41.97
N LYS A 467 62.71 10.40 42.62
CA LYS A 467 63.07 8.99 42.68
C LYS A 467 61.92 8.15 43.26
N ARG A 468 61.29 8.61 44.34
CA ARG A 468 60.20 7.92 44.99
C ARG A 468 58.96 7.81 44.04
N VAL A 469 58.55 8.88 43.37
CA VAL A 469 57.51 8.89 42.40
C VAL A 469 57.86 7.96 41.22
N TYR A 470 59.08 8.01 40.75
CA TYR A 470 59.56 7.17 39.65
C TYR A 470 59.48 5.68 40.00
N ASP A 471 60.00 5.30 41.19
CA ASP A 471 60.00 3.88 41.62
C ASP A 471 58.60 3.37 41.90
N TRP A 472 57.68 4.23 42.41
CA TRP A 472 56.32 3.92 42.76
C TRP A 472 55.45 3.67 41.51
N ALA A 473 55.55 4.52 40.51
CA ALA A 473 54.67 4.52 39.37
C ALA A 473 55.12 3.52 38.33
N SER A 474 54.19 2.69 37.86
CA SER A 474 54.30 1.88 36.67
C SER A 474 53.73 2.62 35.45
N ILE A 475 54.09 2.19 34.23
CA ILE A 475 53.38 2.69 33.01
C ILE A 475 51.93 2.27 33.12
N GLY A 476 51.01 3.22 32.91
CA GLY A 476 49.58 3.03 33.10
C GLY A 476 49.03 3.53 34.44
N THR A 477 49.91 3.82 35.43
CA THR A 477 49.49 4.38 36.74
C THR A 477 48.68 5.66 36.53
N PRO A 478 47.44 5.75 37.05
CA PRO A 478 46.64 6.97 36.97
C PRO A 478 47.30 8.16 37.70
N VAL A 479 47.19 9.33 37.11
CA VAL A 479 47.67 10.61 37.68
C VAL A 479 46.51 11.60 37.65
N TRP A 480 46.05 11.99 38.82
CA TRP A 480 45.04 13.02 38.97
C TRP A 480 45.66 14.35 39.39
N VAL A 481 45.53 15.35 38.49
CA VAL A 481 46.01 16.70 38.76
C VAL A 481 44.78 17.61 38.90
N HIS A 482 44.72 18.30 40.03
CA HIS A 482 43.59 19.20 40.35
C HIS A 482 44.08 20.43 41.16
N ASN A 483 43.13 21.33 41.41
CA ASN A 483 43.38 22.52 42.25
C ASN A 483 43.04 22.22 43.70
#